data_15a3c4d2509d75a87752fe8712cd0f74
#
_entry.id   15a3c4d2509d75a87752fe8712cd0f74
#
_cell.length_a   1.000
_cell.length_b   1.000
_cell.length_c   1.000
_cell.angle_alpha   90.00
_cell.angle_beta   90.00
_cell.angle_gamma   90.00
#
_symmetry.space_group_name_H-M   'P 1'
#
loop_
_entity.id
_entity.type
_entity.pdbx_description
1 polymer ?
#
loop_
_entity_poly.entity_id
_entity_poly.type
_entity_poly.pdbx_seq_one_letter_code
_entity_poly.pdbx_strand_id
1 'polypeptide(L)'
;EKEMKKNPHRAIENSATPKEMARLLEWFYLHRDDNKNLSFIWDTMADCNTGQQRIAAVLPKDGKLIHKTGSGFPSSDGRQDRNDVGIVLLPDGSHLSIAIFLQKSKEEKEVAEIAEQCLMRIQADGFLRNMPPDLQHKQTLAILRAIGGDNKELMAVRNARNAPPKYSDHVETKMITPSMRLYEPKGSQDQHLPVLLYLHGGGWTFGSINSCGRFCDALAASGKMRVIALDYRLAPEHPYPEGLDDCISAISYIIDHAAELHIDVNHITIGGDSSGGNLALATTLSETCRGKIESLLLFYPVTKAFDDGSESWQQYGKGFGLDAEIMEAFNRAYTINADDRCSAISVGLCSDEELNMLPRTLLIAAERDILRDQGLNLAE
;
A
#
# COMPACT_ATOMS: atom_id res chain seq x y z
N GLU A 1 -32.78 -5.52 11.65
CA GLU A 1 -32.08 -5.41 12.95
C GLU A 1 -32.73 -6.28 14.05
N LYS A 2 -34.05 -6.21 14.28
CA LYS A 2 -34.75 -7.05 15.26
C LYS A 2 -34.69 -8.55 14.94
N GLU A 3 -34.72 -8.96 13.67
CA GLU A 3 -34.57 -10.34 13.24
C GLU A 3 -33.15 -10.85 13.30
N MET A 4 -32.16 -10.01 12.96
CA MET A 4 -30.75 -10.35 13.07
C MET A 4 -30.32 -10.58 14.53
N LYS A 5 -30.90 -9.88 15.49
CA LYS A 5 -30.67 -10.12 16.93
C LYS A 5 -31.20 -11.50 17.38
N LYS A 6 -32.17 -12.06 16.67
CA LYS A 6 -32.75 -13.36 16.98
C LYS A 6 -32.06 -14.54 16.26
N ASN A 7 -31.38 -14.27 15.14
CA ASN A 7 -30.67 -15.28 14.37
C ASN A 7 -29.37 -14.72 13.79
N PRO A 8 -28.22 -14.88 14.50
CA PRO A 8 -26.92 -14.39 14.05
C PRO A 8 -26.47 -14.95 12.68
N HIS A 9 -26.98 -16.13 12.28
CA HIS A 9 -26.63 -16.70 10.96
C HIS A 9 -27.19 -15.89 9.79
N ARG A 10 -28.27 -15.12 9.96
CA ARG A 10 -28.79 -14.22 8.93
C ARG A 10 -27.90 -12.99 8.69
N ALA A 11 -27.01 -12.66 9.61
CA ALA A 11 -26.02 -11.59 9.39
C ALA A 11 -24.99 -11.99 8.31
N ILE A 12 -24.73 -13.29 8.14
CA ILE A 12 -23.79 -13.82 7.13
C ILE A 12 -24.39 -13.71 5.72
N GLU A 13 -25.72 -13.83 5.59
CA GLU A 13 -26.43 -13.74 4.30
C GLU A 13 -26.38 -12.32 3.68
N ASN A 14 -26.06 -11.30 4.48
CA ASN A 14 -25.91 -9.89 4.05
C ASN A 14 -24.48 -9.39 4.24
N SER A 15 -23.48 -10.26 4.10
CA SER A 15 -22.09 -9.88 4.16
C SER A 15 -21.61 -9.37 2.79
N ALA A 16 -20.74 -8.38 2.80
CA ALA A 16 -20.02 -7.92 1.63
C ALA A 16 -18.56 -7.73 2.00
N THR A 17 -17.67 -7.96 1.06
CA THR A 17 -16.26 -7.59 1.20
C THR A 17 -16.08 -6.08 1.04
N PRO A 18 -14.99 -5.47 1.55
CA PRO A 18 -14.67 -4.06 1.26
C PRO A 18 -14.65 -3.76 -0.25
N LYS A 19 -14.14 -4.66 -1.06
CA LYS A 19 -14.09 -4.55 -2.53
C LYS A 19 -15.49 -4.48 -3.16
N GLU A 20 -16.38 -5.39 -2.79
CA GLU A 20 -17.76 -5.38 -3.30
C GLU A 20 -18.50 -4.12 -2.87
N MET A 21 -18.29 -3.67 -1.66
CA MET A 21 -18.88 -2.43 -1.16
C MET A 21 -18.33 -1.20 -1.89
N ALA A 22 -17.03 -1.11 -2.14
CA ALA A 22 -16.45 -0.02 -2.90
C ALA A 22 -16.98 0.03 -4.34
N ARG A 23 -17.15 -1.14 -5.00
CA ARG A 23 -17.79 -1.24 -6.33
C ARG A 23 -19.25 -0.82 -6.31
N LEU A 24 -20.00 -1.19 -5.28
CA LEU A 24 -21.38 -0.77 -5.11
C LEU A 24 -21.47 0.76 -4.92
N LEU A 25 -20.59 1.34 -4.14
CA LEU A 25 -20.52 2.80 -3.93
C LEU A 25 -20.18 3.54 -5.23
N GLU A 26 -19.24 3.02 -6.02
CA GLU A 26 -18.89 3.60 -7.32
C GLU A 26 -20.08 3.54 -8.29
N TRP A 27 -20.72 2.38 -8.41
CA TRP A 27 -21.95 2.26 -9.19
C TRP A 27 -23.02 3.24 -8.70
N PHE A 28 -23.20 3.35 -7.39
CA PHE A 28 -24.19 4.25 -6.78
C PHE A 28 -23.86 5.73 -7.08
N TYR A 29 -22.58 6.11 -7.02
CA TYR A 29 -22.15 7.46 -7.38
C TYR A 29 -22.51 7.82 -8.82
N LEU A 30 -22.28 6.90 -9.75
CA LEU A 30 -22.56 7.10 -11.17
C LEU A 30 -24.06 7.18 -11.49
N HIS A 31 -24.91 6.53 -10.69
CA HIS A 31 -26.35 6.38 -10.93
C HIS A 31 -27.23 7.13 -9.93
N ARG A 32 -26.62 7.96 -9.04
CA ARG A 32 -27.33 8.63 -7.93
C ARG A 32 -28.52 9.48 -8.33
N ASP A 33 -28.52 9.99 -9.55
CA ASP A 33 -29.54 10.88 -10.10
C ASP A 33 -30.54 10.14 -11.00
N ASP A 34 -30.39 8.84 -11.23
CA ASP A 34 -31.21 8.06 -12.18
C ASP A 34 -32.69 7.95 -11.76
N ASN A 35 -32.94 7.95 -10.44
CA ASN A 35 -34.30 7.91 -9.92
C ASN A 35 -34.39 8.44 -8.48
N LYS A 36 -35.62 8.75 -8.04
CA LYS A 36 -35.89 9.35 -6.72
C LYS A 36 -35.40 8.50 -5.52
N ASN A 37 -35.35 7.19 -5.63
CA ASN A 37 -34.89 6.33 -4.53
C ASN A 37 -33.38 6.42 -4.36
N LEU A 38 -32.62 6.48 -5.45
CA LEU A 38 -31.17 6.65 -5.41
C LEU A 38 -30.80 8.05 -4.91
N SER A 39 -31.48 9.09 -5.39
CA SER A 39 -31.28 10.46 -4.87
C SER A 39 -31.62 10.52 -3.37
N PHE A 40 -32.68 9.90 -2.90
CA PHE A 40 -33.03 9.85 -1.48
C PHE A 40 -31.95 9.14 -0.64
N ILE A 41 -31.40 8.04 -1.13
CA ILE A 41 -30.30 7.33 -0.44
C ILE A 41 -29.06 8.24 -0.38
N TRP A 42 -28.74 8.93 -1.49
CA TRP A 42 -27.63 9.86 -1.56
C TRP A 42 -27.77 10.98 -0.52
N ASP A 43 -28.91 11.64 -0.47
CA ASP A 43 -29.17 12.72 0.49
C ASP A 43 -29.10 12.21 1.94
N THR A 44 -29.66 11.02 2.19
CA THR A 44 -29.61 10.37 3.51
C THR A 44 -28.18 10.05 3.95
N MET A 45 -27.32 9.60 3.03
CA MET A 45 -25.90 9.33 3.32
C MET A 45 -25.10 10.63 3.48
N ALA A 46 -25.45 11.68 2.74
CA ALA A 46 -24.83 13.00 2.86
C ALA A 46 -25.14 13.68 4.21
N ASP A 47 -26.32 13.42 4.77
CA ASP A 47 -26.74 13.91 6.08
C ASP A 47 -26.25 13.04 7.25
N CYS A 48 -25.43 12.03 6.99
CA CYS A 48 -24.93 11.14 8.02
C CYS A 48 -23.99 11.89 8.99
N ASN A 49 -24.37 11.92 10.25
CA ASN A 49 -23.62 12.60 11.32
C ASN A 49 -22.95 11.64 12.32
N THR A 50 -22.96 10.34 12.04
CA THR A 50 -22.28 9.33 12.86
C THR A 50 -20.85 9.12 12.36
N GLY A 51 -19.98 8.59 13.22
CA GLY A 51 -18.59 8.25 12.82
C GLY A 51 -17.69 9.47 12.57
N GLN A 52 -17.90 10.56 13.27
CA GLN A 52 -17.07 11.78 13.14
C GLN A 52 -15.59 11.55 13.45
N GLN A 53 -15.24 10.46 14.13
CA GLN A 53 -13.87 10.04 14.44
C GLN A 53 -13.36 8.96 13.46
N ARG A 54 -14.05 8.72 12.35
CA ARG A 54 -13.69 7.75 11.30
C ARG A 54 -13.25 8.48 10.03
N ILE A 55 -13.72 8.11 8.86
CA ILE A 55 -13.33 8.77 7.59
C ILE A 55 -13.55 10.29 7.65
N ALA A 56 -14.62 10.74 8.30
CA ALA A 56 -14.92 12.18 8.45
C ALA A 56 -13.81 12.97 9.17
N ALA A 57 -13.08 12.35 10.08
CA ALA A 57 -12.01 13.00 10.85
C ALA A 57 -10.79 13.43 10.01
N VAL A 58 -10.61 12.82 8.84
CA VAL A 58 -9.41 12.98 7.99
C VAL A 58 -9.72 13.54 6.61
N LEU A 59 -10.90 14.10 6.43
CA LEU A 59 -11.27 14.73 5.16
C LEU A 59 -10.31 15.89 4.82
N PRO A 60 -9.92 16.01 3.55
CA PRO A 60 -9.19 17.19 3.10
C PRO A 60 -10.06 18.46 3.29
N LYS A 61 -9.40 19.62 3.41
CA LYS A 61 -10.09 20.90 3.49
C LYS A 61 -11.03 21.04 2.28
N ASP A 62 -12.28 21.42 2.54
CA ASP A 62 -13.35 21.54 1.54
C ASP A 62 -13.80 20.22 0.88
N GLY A 63 -13.31 19.07 1.34
CA GLY A 63 -13.83 17.76 0.97
C GLY A 63 -15.19 17.49 1.60
N LYS A 64 -16.03 16.69 0.92
CA LYS A 64 -17.34 16.25 1.44
C LYS A 64 -17.39 14.73 1.51
N LEU A 65 -18.06 14.20 2.51
CA LEU A 65 -18.25 12.78 2.71
C LEU A 65 -19.73 12.41 2.64
N ILE A 66 -20.05 11.47 1.78
CA ILE A 66 -21.35 10.84 1.68
C ILE A 66 -21.17 9.40 2.16
N HIS A 67 -21.61 9.08 3.38
CA HIS A 67 -21.21 7.82 3.99
C HIS A 67 -22.26 7.15 4.85
N LYS A 68 -21.97 5.91 5.25
CA LYS A 68 -22.73 5.14 6.24
C LYS A 68 -21.77 4.36 7.14
N THR A 69 -21.94 4.54 8.43
CA THR A 69 -21.20 3.81 9.46
C THR A 69 -21.93 2.57 9.92
N GLY A 70 -21.18 1.58 10.39
CA GLY A 70 -21.69 0.41 11.09
C GLY A 70 -20.78 0.06 12.26
N SER A 71 -21.37 -0.45 13.34
CA SER A 71 -20.62 -0.99 14.48
C SER A 71 -21.26 -2.29 14.92
N GLY A 72 -20.43 -3.31 15.13
CA GLY A 72 -20.85 -4.59 15.73
C GLY A 72 -21.12 -4.45 17.22
N PHE A 73 -21.52 -5.54 17.87
CA PHE A 73 -21.67 -5.57 19.31
C PHE A 73 -20.28 -5.65 19.97
N PRO A 74 -20.05 -4.89 21.07
CA PRO A 74 -18.79 -4.96 21.77
C PRO A 74 -18.61 -6.35 22.40
N SER A 75 -17.40 -6.90 22.30
CA SER A 75 -16.98 -8.09 23.03
C SER A 75 -16.70 -7.76 24.51
N SER A 76 -16.47 -8.80 25.31
CA SER A 76 -16.23 -8.65 26.76
C SER A 76 -15.00 -7.79 27.10
N ASP A 77 -14.03 -7.67 26.18
CA ASP A 77 -12.84 -6.83 26.29
C ASP A 77 -13.00 -5.42 25.67
N GLY A 78 -14.23 -5.05 25.30
CA GLY A 78 -14.57 -3.73 24.73
C GLY A 78 -14.24 -3.56 23.26
N ARG A 79 -13.72 -4.57 22.58
CA ARG A 79 -13.47 -4.55 21.13
C ARG A 79 -14.77 -4.77 20.37
N GLN A 80 -14.91 -4.14 19.22
CA GLN A 80 -16.05 -4.32 18.33
C GLN A 80 -15.66 -4.15 16.88
N ASP A 81 -16.46 -4.70 15.97
CA ASP A 81 -16.31 -4.46 14.54
C ASP A 81 -16.73 -3.03 14.23
N ARG A 82 -15.95 -2.32 13.43
CA ARG A 82 -16.22 -0.96 13.00
C ARG A 82 -16.05 -0.83 11.51
N ASN A 83 -17.11 -0.33 10.87
CA ASN A 83 -17.14 -0.15 9.44
C ASN A 83 -17.46 1.32 9.14
N ASP A 84 -16.82 1.85 8.11
CA ASP A 84 -17.21 3.12 7.51
C ASP A 84 -17.03 2.99 6.00
N VAL A 85 -18.11 3.27 5.26
CA VAL A 85 -18.15 3.11 3.82
C VAL A 85 -18.77 4.35 3.22
N GLY A 86 -18.18 4.90 2.18
CA GLY A 86 -18.69 6.14 1.61
C GLY A 86 -17.96 6.60 0.35
N ILE A 87 -18.39 7.75 -0.08
CA ILE A 87 -17.84 8.48 -1.23
C ILE A 87 -17.30 9.80 -0.72
N VAL A 88 -16.01 10.01 -0.87
CA VAL A 88 -15.33 11.28 -0.59
C VAL A 88 -15.32 12.11 -1.86
N LEU A 89 -15.95 13.27 -1.84
CA LEU A 89 -15.85 14.26 -2.92
C LEU A 89 -14.67 15.17 -2.64
N LEU A 90 -13.74 15.24 -3.56
CA LEU A 90 -12.53 16.05 -3.43
C LEU A 90 -12.74 17.45 -4.00
N PRO A 91 -11.98 18.47 -3.54
CA PRO A 91 -12.14 19.86 -3.98
C PRO A 91 -11.90 20.08 -5.47
N ASP A 92 -11.17 19.19 -6.14
CA ASP A 92 -10.89 19.23 -7.57
C ASP A 92 -12.04 18.64 -8.44
N GLY A 93 -13.14 18.21 -7.80
CA GLY A 93 -14.28 17.59 -8.46
C GLY A 93 -14.16 16.09 -8.69
N SER A 94 -13.04 15.49 -8.33
CA SER A 94 -12.90 14.04 -8.34
C SER A 94 -13.57 13.41 -7.12
N HIS A 95 -13.75 12.09 -7.14
CA HIS A 95 -14.32 11.35 -6.01
C HIS A 95 -13.53 10.08 -5.72
N LEU A 96 -13.72 9.57 -4.51
CA LEU A 96 -13.17 8.31 -4.04
C LEU A 96 -14.26 7.48 -3.37
N SER A 97 -14.48 6.28 -3.88
CA SER A 97 -15.29 5.27 -3.20
C SER A 97 -14.41 4.50 -2.20
N ILE A 98 -14.73 4.59 -0.90
CA ILE A 98 -13.92 4.00 0.17
C ILE A 98 -14.77 3.07 1.03
N ALA A 99 -14.24 1.89 1.35
CA ALA A 99 -14.86 0.95 2.26
C ALA A 99 -13.82 0.38 3.24
N ILE A 100 -14.01 0.65 4.52
CA ILE A 100 -13.12 0.21 5.61
C ILE A 100 -13.91 -0.69 6.55
N PHE A 101 -13.48 -1.94 6.70
CA PHE A 101 -14.06 -2.93 7.59
C PHE A 101 -13.00 -3.39 8.59
N LEU A 102 -13.14 -3.00 9.85
CA LEU A 102 -12.25 -3.41 10.93
C LEU A 102 -12.96 -4.41 11.85
N GLN A 103 -12.32 -5.56 12.07
CA GLN A 103 -12.77 -6.54 13.05
C GLN A 103 -12.06 -6.32 14.37
N LYS A 104 -12.81 -6.43 15.47
CA LYS A 104 -12.28 -6.35 16.85
C LYS A 104 -11.43 -5.11 17.13
N SER A 105 -11.78 -3.99 16.53
CA SER A 105 -11.14 -2.69 16.75
C SER A 105 -11.43 -2.18 18.16
N LYS A 106 -10.47 -1.50 18.80
CA LYS A 106 -10.63 -0.89 20.11
C LYS A 106 -11.22 0.50 20.03
N GLU A 107 -10.80 1.30 19.05
CA GLU A 107 -11.15 2.72 18.95
C GLU A 107 -11.64 3.08 17.54
N GLU A 108 -12.53 4.06 17.46
CA GLU A 108 -13.04 4.55 16.16
C GLU A 108 -11.97 5.20 15.30
N LYS A 109 -10.96 5.82 15.91
CA LYS A 109 -9.85 6.47 15.21
C LYS A 109 -9.01 5.51 14.36
N GLU A 110 -9.04 4.20 14.65
CA GLU A 110 -8.34 3.21 13.81
C GLU A 110 -8.87 3.19 12.38
N VAL A 111 -10.17 3.48 12.18
CA VAL A 111 -10.76 3.68 10.85
C VAL A 111 -10.23 4.96 10.21
N ALA A 112 -10.10 6.04 10.99
CA ALA A 112 -9.57 7.32 10.50
C ALA A 112 -8.10 7.19 10.06
N GLU A 113 -7.28 6.50 10.85
CA GLU A 113 -5.85 6.27 10.56
C GLU A 113 -5.66 5.54 9.21
N ILE A 114 -6.50 4.55 8.89
CA ILE A 114 -6.49 3.86 7.60
C ILE A 114 -6.98 4.79 6.48
N ALA A 115 -8.09 5.52 6.73
CA ALA A 115 -8.65 6.45 5.75
C ALA A 115 -7.65 7.56 5.39
N GLU A 116 -6.94 8.11 6.37
CA GLU A 116 -5.92 9.14 6.17
C GLU A 116 -4.81 8.66 5.24
N GLN A 117 -4.31 7.44 5.46
CA GLN A 117 -3.29 6.84 4.61
C GLN A 117 -3.79 6.65 3.16
N CYS A 118 -5.03 6.18 2.99
CA CYS A 118 -5.66 6.06 1.68
C CYS A 118 -5.80 7.44 0.99
N LEU A 119 -6.27 8.45 1.72
CA LEU A 119 -6.48 9.81 1.17
C LEU A 119 -5.17 10.50 0.82
N MET A 120 -4.14 10.39 1.66
CA MET A 120 -2.80 10.92 1.36
C MET A 120 -2.23 10.31 0.08
N ARG A 121 -2.43 9.01 -0.12
CA ARG A 121 -1.96 8.31 -1.32
C ARG A 121 -2.70 8.78 -2.55
N ILE A 122 -4.01 8.90 -2.49
CA ILE A 122 -4.85 9.33 -3.61
C ILE A 122 -4.60 10.80 -3.98
N GLN A 123 -4.31 11.66 -3.02
CA GLN A 123 -3.89 13.04 -3.32
C GLN A 123 -2.55 13.06 -4.08
N ALA A 124 -1.61 12.18 -3.76
CA ALA A 124 -0.39 12.01 -4.54
C ALA A 124 -0.68 11.48 -5.96
N ASP A 125 -1.59 10.51 -6.08
CA ASP A 125 -2.04 9.98 -7.37
C ASP A 125 -2.89 10.99 -8.15
N GLY A 126 -3.69 11.82 -7.47
CA GLY A 126 -4.47 12.91 -8.07
C GLY A 126 -3.60 13.95 -8.77
N PHE A 127 -2.38 14.20 -8.26
CA PHE A 127 -1.40 15.03 -8.95
C PHE A 127 -0.99 14.44 -10.31
N LEU A 128 -0.82 13.13 -10.39
CA LEU A 128 -0.49 12.44 -11.64
C LEU A 128 -1.68 12.41 -12.62
N ARG A 129 -2.92 12.26 -12.13
CA ARG A 129 -4.14 12.24 -12.97
C ARG A 129 -4.46 13.60 -13.63
N ASN A 130 -4.13 14.69 -12.95
CA ASN A 130 -4.32 16.05 -13.46
C ASN A 130 -3.12 16.55 -14.26
N MET A 131 -2.09 15.73 -14.44
CA MET A 131 -0.95 16.07 -15.28
C MET A 131 -1.39 16.05 -16.74
N PRO A 132 -1.12 17.13 -17.51
CA PRO A 132 -1.42 17.16 -18.94
C PRO A 132 -0.84 15.94 -19.67
N PRO A 133 -1.57 15.34 -20.64
CA PRO A 133 -1.11 14.16 -21.34
C PRO A 133 0.27 14.28 -22.00
N ASP A 134 0.63 15.48 -22.44
CA ASP A 134 1.95 15.77 -22.99
C ASP A 134 3.06 15.76 -21.94
N LEU A 135 2.76 16.12 -20.69
CA LEU A 135 3.69 16.02 -19.56
C LEU A 135 3.85 14.56 -19.08
N GLN A 136 2.76 13.80 -19.04
CA GLN A 136 2.80 12.36 -18.75
C GLN A 136 3.65 11.64 -19.78
N HIS A 137 3.41 11.89 -21.07
CA HIS A 137 4.20 11.32 -22.16
C HIS A 137 5.69 11.70 -22.08
N LYS A 138 6.02 12.95 -21.74
CA LYS A 138 7.41 13.38 -21.53
C LYS A 138 8.08 12.65 -20.37
N GLN A 139 7.35 12.42 -19.28
CA GLN A 139 7.89 11.65 -18.14
C GLN A 139 8.09 10.19 -18.50
N THR A 140 7.13 9.56 -19.19
CA THR A 140 7.28 8.20 -19.73
C THR A 140 8.53 8.09 -20.59
N LEU A 141 8.68 8.98 -21.57
CA LEU A 141 9.88 9.02 -22.43
C LEU A 141 11.19 9.24 -21.64
N ALA A 142 11.18 10.09 -20.62
CA ALA A 142 12.36 10.33 -19.78
C ALA A 142 12.76 9.08 -19.00
N ILE A 143 11.78 8.34 -18.46
CA ILE A 143 12.02 7.07 -17.76
C ILE A 143 12.56 6.00 -18.72
N LEU A 144 11.92 5.84 -19.88
CA LEU A 144 12.34 4.87 -20.90
C LEU A 144 13.75 5.14 -21.41
N ARG A 145 14.10 6.41 -21.63
CA ARG A 145 15.44 6.82 -22.01
C ARG A 145 16.46 6.54 -20.90
N ALA A 146 16.08 6.83 -19.65
CA ALA A 146 16.95 6.58 -18.51
C ALA A 146 17.27 5.10 -18.34
N ILE A 147 16.27 4.21 -18.52
CA ILE A 147 16.46 2.76 -18.40
C ILE A 147 17.25 2.20 -19.59
N GLY A 148 16.97 2.69 -20.81
CA GLY A 148 17.62 2.20 -22.05
C GLY A 148 18.85 3.00 -22.47
N GLY A 149 19.18 4.08 -21.74
CA GLY A 149 20.26 4.99 -22.05
C GLY A 149 21.58 4.68 -21.35
N ASP A 150 22.43 5.70 -21.27
CA ASP A 150 23.68 5.57 -20.51
C ASP A 150 23.43 5.76 -19.00
N ASN A 151 24.39 5.31 -18.21
CA ASN A 151 24.32 5.40 -16.74
C ASN A 151 24.18 6.86 -16.23
N LYS A 152 24.57 7.85 -17.01
CA LYS A 152 24.49 9.26 -16.63
C LYS A 152 23.03 9.77 -16.64
N GLU A 153 22.23 9.40 -17.63
CA GLU A 153 20.81 9.75 -17.69
C GLU A 153 20.03 9.06 -16.55
N LEU A 154 20.31 7.77 -16.31
CA LEU A 154 19.72 7.01 -15.22
C LEU A 154 20.01 7.65 -13.86
N MET A 155 21.27 7.99 -13.60
CA MET A 155 21.68 8.65 -12.35
C MET A 155 21.08 10.06 -12.22
N ALA A 156 20.90 10.81 -13.29
CA ALA A 156 20.25 12.11 -13.24
C ALA A 156 18.78 12.00 -12.80
N VAL A 157 18.03 11.01 -13.30
CA VAL A 157 16.65 10.75 -12.90
C VAL A 157 16.57 10.25 -11.44
N ARG A 158 17.47 9.36 -11.03
CA ARG A 158 17.57 8.90 -9.63
C ARG A 158 17.83 10.05 -8.67
N ASN A 159 18.81 10.90 -8.98
CA ASN A 159 19.17 12.06 -8.14
C ASN A 159 18.04 13.08 -8.04
N ALA A 160 17.31 13.33 -9.12
CA ALA A 160 16.15 14.22 -9.09
C ALA A 160 15.01 13.72 -8.17
N ARG A 161 14.91 12.41 -7.96
CA ARG A 161 13.90 11.77 -7.09
C ARG A 161 14.39 11.47 -5.68
N ASN A 162 15.67 11.70 -5.39
CA ASN A 162 16.31 11.35 -4.12
C ASN A 162 16.44 12.52 -3.13
N ALA A 163 15.63 13.56 -3.27
CA ALA A 163 15.64 14.68 -2.32
C ALA A 163 15.14 14.20 -0.94
N PRO A 164 15.92 14.45 0.14
CA PRO A 164 15.48 14.06 1.48
C PRO A 164 14.22 14.84 1.87
N PRO A 165 13.20 14.18 2.39
CA PRO A 165 12.01 14.85 2.87
C PRO A 165 12.29 15.58 4.19
N LYS A 166 11.41 16.52 4.55
CA LYS A 166 11.37 17.06 5.90
C LYS A 166 10.65 16.06 6.79
N TYR A 167 11.29 15.68 7.88
CA TYR A 167 10.73 14.79 8.88
C TYR A 167 9.98 15.54 9.98
N SER A 168 9.11 14.84 10.70
CA SER A 168 8.35 15.37 11.83
C SER A 168 9.25 15.57 13.05
N ASP A 169 8.82 16.45 13.96
CA ASP A 169 9.52 16.66 15.23
C ASP A 169 9.30 15.51 16.23
N HIS A 170 8.46 14.52 15.88
CA HIS A 170 8.13 13.37 16.73
C HIS A 170 8.97 12.13 16.48
N VAL A 171 9.84 12.15 15.47
CA VAL A 171 10.67 11.02 15.06
C VAL A 171 12.14 11.41 15.07
N GLU A 172 12.96 10.48 15.51
CA GLU A 172 14.42 10.52 15.32
C GLU A 172 14.80 9.57 14.19
N THR A 173 15.70 10.03 13.32
CA THR A 173 16.19 9.21 12.21
C THR A 173 17.68 9.01 12.32
N LYS A 174 18.15 7.77 12.14
CA LYS A 174 19.57 7.44 12.08
C LYS A 174 19.86 6.39 11.03
N MET A 175 21.01 6.49 10.38
CA MET A 175 21.55 5.38 9.58
C MET A 175 22.07 4.32 10.52
N ILE A 176 21.56 3.08 10.42
CA ILE A 176 22.02 1.93 11.21
C ILE A 176 23.01 1.07 10.41
N THR A 177 22.94 1.15 9.08
CA THR A 177 23.94 0.67 8.12
C THR A 177 24.05 1.71 6.99
N PRO A 178 25.01 1.61 6.06
CA PRO A 178 25.05 2.50 4.90
C PRO A 178 23.78 2.49 4.05
N SER A 179 22.99 1.42 4.08
CA SER A 179 21.77 1.23 3.27
C SER A 179 20.47 1.19 4.08
N MET A 180 20.52 1.25 5.42
CA MET A 180 19.31 1.18 6.24
C MET A 180 19.16 2.40 7.13
N ARG A 181 17.99 3.04 7.07
CA ARG A 181 17.60 4.15 7.95
C ARG A 181 16.52 3.69 8.92
N LEU A 182 16.79 3.85 10.20
CA LEU A 182 15.82 3.67 11.29
C LEU A 182 15.08 4.98 11.53
N TYR A 183 13.77 4.88 11.67
CA TYR A 183 12.84 5.90 12.14
C TYR A 183 12.33 5.47 13.51
N GLU A 184 12.69 6.20 14.54
CA GLU A 184 12.42 5.89 15.94
C GLU A 184 11.48 6.93 16.54
N PRO A 185 10.33 6.52 17.16
CA PRO A 185 9.48 7.46 17.88
C PRO A 185 10.25 8.12 19.03
N LYS A 186 10.20 9.43 19.17
CA LYS A 186 10.83 10.12 20.30
C LYS A 186 10.25 9.67 21.62
N GLY A 187 11.11 9.41 22.59
CA GLY A 187 10.71 8.93 23.92
C GLY A 187 10.44 7.43 23.99
N SER A 188 10.79 6.66 22.96
CA SER A 188 10.64 5.19 22.94
C SER A 188 11.95 4.42 23.09
N GLN A 189 13.05 5.08 23.48
CA GLN A 189 14.39 4.49 23.48
C GLN A 189 14.50 3.23 24.36
N ASP A 190 13.74 3.19 25.46
CA ASP A 190 13.72 2.05 26.40
C ASP A 190 12.61 1.03 26.11
N GLN A 191 11.88 1.18 25.01
CA GLN A 191 10.75 0.33 24.66
C GLN A 191 11.13 -0.63 23.52
N HIS A 192 10.90 -1.92 23.71
CA HIS A 192 10.93 -2.88 22.61
C HIS A 192 9.63 -2.75 21.81
N LEU A 193 9.71 -2.16 20.60
CA LEU A 193 8.57 -1.92 19.74
C LEU A 193 8.57 -2.90 18.55
N PRO A 194 7.39 -3.19 17.98
CA PRO A 194 7.28 -3.79 16.65
C PRO A 194 8.09 -3.02 15.63
N VAL A 195 8.53 -3.70 14.57
CA VAL A 195 9.26 -3.06 13.47
C VAL A 195 8.59 -3.34 12.11
N LEU A 196 8.58 -2.32 11.26
CA LEU A 196 8.30 -2.46 9.84
C LEU A 196 9.60 -2.26 9.06
N LEU A 197 10.04 -3.28 8.32
CA LEU A 197 11.01 -3.10 7.23
C LEU A 197 10.24 -2.65 5.99
N TYR A 198 10.48 -1.43 5.51
CA TYR A 198 9.81 -0.86 4.34
C TYR A 198 10.74 -0.82 3.13
N LEU A 199 10.25 -1.38 2.02
CA LEU A 199 10.92 -1.48 0.74
C LEU A 199 10.23 -0.53 -0.24
N HIS A 200 10.97 0.46 -0.73
CA HIS A 200 10.43 1.46 -1.65
C HIS A 200 10.10 0.87 -3.03
N GLY A 201 9.12 1.48 -3.72
CA GLY A 201 8.83 1.20 -5.11
C GLY A 201 9.77 1.91 -6.09
N GLY A 202 9.52 1.70 -7.37
CA GLY A 202 10.28 2.33 -8.46
C GLY A 202 10.78 1.35 -9.52
N GLY A 203 10.06 0.23 -9.70
CA GLY A 203 10.37 -0.77 -10.74
C GLY A 203 11.75 -1.38 -10.58
N TRP A 204 12.21 -1.59 -9.33
CA TRP A 204 13.55 -2.10 -9.00
C TRP A 204 14.71 -1.25 -9.57
N THR A 205 14.39 -0.14 -10.27
CA THR A 205 15.35 0.71 -11.01
C THR A 205 15.50 2.10 -10.41
N PHE A 206 14.44 2.59 -9.77
CA PHE A 206 14.37 3.90 -9.13
C PHE A 206 14.00 3.77 -7.66
N GLY A 207 13.99 4.91 -6.97
CA GLY A 207 13.62 4.98 -5.57
C GLY A 207 14.84 4.98 -4.64
N SER A 208 14.56 5.21 -3.36
CA SER A 208 15.54 5.25 -2.28
C SER A 208 14.84 5.34 -0.93
N ILE A 209 15.59 5.25 0.16
CA ILE A 209 15.08 5.54 1.52
C ILE A 209 14.53 6.96 1.66
N ASN A 210 14.88 7.90 0.77
CA ASN A 210 14.30 9.24 0.78
C ASN A 210 12.94 9.28 0.08
N SER A 211 12.72 8.48 -0.95
CA SER A 211 11.44 8.43 -1.67
C SER A 211 10.29 7.92 -0.81
N CYS A 212 10.53 6.97 0.10
CA CYS A 212 9.55 6.47 1.07
C CYS A 212 9.61 7.19 2.44
N GLY A 213 10.53 8.14 2.61
CA GLY A 213 10.86 8.72 3.90
C GLY A 213 9.70 9.39 4.63
N ARG A 214 8.78 10.05 3.90
CA ARG A 214 7.57 10.66 4.51
C ARG A 214 6.63 9.61 5.08
N PHE A 215 6.45 8.52 4.37
CA PHE A 215 5.61 7.41 4.81
C PHE A 215 6.20 6.74 6.06
N CYS A 216 7.51 6.45 6.04
CA CYS A 216 8.20 5.85 7.17
C CYS A 216 8.15 6.76 8.41
N ASP A 217 8.37 8.07 8.23
CA ASP A 217 8.27 9.07 9.30
C ASP A 217 6.85 9.13 9.90
N ALA A 218 5.82 9.19 9.06
CA ALA A 218 4.43 9.25 9.51
C ALA A 218 4.03 8.01 10.32
N LEU A 219 4.46 6.81 9.89
CA LEU A 219 4.20 5.59 10.65
C LEU A 219 4.94 5.57 11.99
N ALA A 220 6.22 5.92 12.01
CA ALA A 220 6.98 5.99 13.25
C ALA A 220 6.43 7.06 14.20
N ALA A 221 5.95 8.20 13.68
CA ALA A 221 5.33 9.26 14.47
C ALA A 221 4.07 8.80 15.23
N SER A 222 3.44 7.68 14.82
CA SER A 222 2.34 7.08 15.58
C SER A 222 2.75 6.61 16.98
N GLY A 223 4.05 6.43 17.24
CA GLY A 223 4.61 5.97 18.51
C GLY A 223 4.44 4.47 18.76
N LYS A 224 3.86 3.71 17.81
CA LYS A 224 3.49 2.30 18.01
C LYS A 224 4.53 1.32 17.46
N MET A 225 5.42 1.77 16.58
CA MET A 225 6.42 0.93 15.94
C MET A 225 7.65 1.71 15.54
N ARG A 226 8.75 1.00 15.36
CA ARG A 226 9.92 1.47 14.61
C ARG A 226 9.74 1.16 13.13
N VAL A 227 10.31 2.00 12.28
CA VAL A 227 10.32 1.74 10.84
C VAL A 227 11.77 1.74 10.37
N ILE A 228 12.13 0.77 9.55
CA ILE A 228 13.44 0.72 8.88
C ILE A 228 13.18 0.76 7.38
N ALA A 229 13.76 1.75 6.70
CA ALA A 229 13.74 1.80 5.24
C ALA A 229 15.08 1.27 4.71
N LEU A 230 15.03 0.50 3.62
CA LEU A 230 16.19 -0.11 2.99
C LEU A 230 16.43 0.49 1.60
N ASP A 231 17.68 0.94 1.34
CA ASP A 231 18.22 1.18 0.00
C ASP A 231 18.79 -0.14 -0.54
N TYR A 232 17.93 -0.95 -1.16
CA TYR A 232 18.35 -2.17 -1.82
C TYR A 232 19.00 -1.84 -3.17
N ARG A 233 19.90 -2.69 -3.65
CA ARG A 233 20.60 -2.53 -4.92
C ARG A 233 19.61 -2.55 -6.09
N LEU A 234 19.81 -1.62 -7.04
CA LEU A 234 18.88 -1.34 -8.13
C LEU A 234 19.36 -1.88 -9.47
N ALA A 235 18.43 -2.36 -10.27
CA ALA A 235 18.64 -2.65 -11.69
C ALA A 235 18.80 -1.34 -12.50
N PRO A 236 19.43 -1.37 -13.67
CA PRO A 236 20.03 -2.52 -14.34
C PRO A 236 21.44 -2.89 -13.84
N GLU A 237 22.08 -2.06 -13.00
CA GLU A 237 23.45 -2.32 -12.52
C GLU A 237 23.50 -3.56 -11.63
N HIS A 238 22.42 -3.79 -10.88
CA HIS A 238 22.23 -4.89 -9.96
C HIS A 238 20.87 -5.56 -10.20
N PRO A 239 20.76 -6.38 -11.27
CA PRO A 239 19.52 -7.08 -11.57
C PRO A 239 19.23 -8.18 -10.53
N TYR A 240 18.12 -8.86 -10.67
CA TYR A 240 17.79 -10.05 -9.86
C TYR A 240 18.99 -11.04 -9.83
N PRO A 241 19.36 -11.58 -8.66
CA PRO A 241 18.65 -11.50 -7.37
C PRO A 241 19.16 -10.43 -6.39
N GLU A 242 20.10 -9.56 -6.77
CA GLU A 242 20.88 -8.75 -5.83
C GLU A 242 20.04 -7.88 -4.89
N GLY A 243 18.98 -7.23 -5.38
CA GLY A 243 18.08 -6.45 -4.54
C GLY A 243 17.28 -7.31 -3.55
N LEU A 244 16.91 -8.54 -3.95
CA LEU A 244 16.25 -9.51 -3.06
C LEU A 244 17.19 -10.00 -1.96
N ASP A 245 18.45 -10.27 -2.31
CA ASP A 245 19.48 -10.69 -1.32
C ASP A 245 19.71 -9.62 -0.26
N ASP A 246 19.66 -8.34 -0.65
CA ASP A 246 19.75 -7.22 0.30
C ASP A 246 18.55 -7.21 1.26
N CYS A 247 17.35 -7.48 0.77
CA CYS A 247 16.14 -7.54 1.60
C CYS A 247 16.19 -8.71 2.60
N ILE A 248 16.63 -9.89 2.17
CA ILE A 248 16.83 -11.06 3.02
C ILE A 248 17.89 -10.78 4.09
N SER A 249 19.00 -10.16 3.68
CA SER A 249 20.08 -9.77 4.58
C SER A 249 19.63 -8.74 5.62
N ALA A 250 18.75 -7.80 5.23
CA ALA A 250 18.19 -6.80 6.12
C ALA A 250 17.33 -7.42 7.22
N ILE A 251 16.49 -8.42 6.91
CA ILE A 251 15.71 -9.15 7.92
C ILE A 251 16.66 -9.87 8.90
N SER A 252 17.70 -10.54 8.41
CA SER A 252 18.68 -11.20 9.27
C SER A 252 19.38 -10.20 10.18
N TYR A 253 19.82 -9.06 9.65
CA TYR A 253 20.44 -7.98 10.42
C TYR A 253 19.49 -7.45 11.52
N ILE A 254 18.21 -7.21 11.20
CA ILE A 254 17.21 -6.72 12.17
C ILE A 254 17.06 -7.71 13.33
N ILE A 255 17.00 -9.00 13.05
CA ILE A 255 16.88 -10.05 14.07
C ILE A 255 18.13 -10.09 14.94
N ASP A 256 19.30 -10.10 14.34
CA ASP A 256 20.59 -10.22 15.04
C ASP A 256 20.89 -9.00 15.94
N HIS A 257 20.40 -7.81 15.56
CA HIS A 257 20.61 -6.55 16.29
C HIS A 257 19.35 -6.06 17.03
N ALA A 258 18.33 -6.90 17.16
CA ALA A 258 17.04 -6.50 17.73
C ALA A 258 17.15 -5.92 19.14
N ALA A 259 18.02 -6.48 19.99
CA ALA A 259 18.26 -5.97 21.34
C ALA A 259 18.87 -4.56 21.33
N GLU A 260 19.85 -4.30 20.46
CA GLU A 260 20.50 -3.00 20.29
C GLU A 260 19.55 -1.96 19.70
N LEU A 261 18.68 -2.39 18.77
CA LEU A 261 17.71 -1.56 18.10
C LEU A 261 16.39 -1.43 18.87
N HIS A 262 16.28 -2.06 20.04
CA HIS A 262 15.07 -2.12 20.86
C HIS A 262 13.83 -2.58 20.07
N ILE A 263 14.00 -3.64 19.27
CA ILE A 263 12.97 -4.25 18.42
C ILE A 263 12.40 -5.50 19.10
N ASP A 264 11.07 -5.66 19.04
CA ASP A 264 10.42 -6.92 19.38
C ASP A 264 10.43 -7.86 18.17
N VAL A 265 11.29 -8.89 18.23
CA VAL A 265 11.47 -9.86 17.13
C VAL A 265 10.24 -10.72 16.83
N ASN A 266 9.25 -10.75 17.73
CA ASN A 266 8.02 -11.48 17.51
C ASN A 266 7.02 -10.67 16.66
N HIS A 267 7.32 -9.39 16.43
CA HIS A 267 6.46 -8.45 15.71
C HIS A 267 7.21 -7.75 14.59
N ILE A 268 7.74 -8.54 13.65
CA ILE A 268 8.39 -8.05 12.43
C ILE A 268 7.36 -8.02 11.31
N THR A 269 7.11 -6.84 10.77
CA THR A 269 6.36 -6.62 9.53
C THR A 269 7.33 -6.29 8.42
N ILE A 270 7.10 -6.81 7.23
CA ILE A 270 7.75 -6.32 6.01
C ILE A 270 6.70 -5.74 5.08
N GLY A 271 7.04 -4.66 4.38
CA GLY A 271 6.09 -4.03 3.48
C GLY A 271 6.77 -3.21 2.39
N GLY A 272 5.99 -2.82 1.41
CA GLY A 272 6.48 -1.98 0.33
C GLY A 272 5.42 -1.67 -0.71
N ASP A 273 5.76 -0.78 -1.60
CA ASP A 273 4.92 -0.37 -2.72
C ASP A 273 5.47 -0.86 -4.05
N SER A 274 4.58 -1.28 -4.98
CA SER A 274 4.95 -1.68 -6.34
C SER A 274 6.05 -2.77 -6.34
N SER A 275 7.23 -2.51 -6.93
CA SER A 275 8.40 -3.39 -6.88
C SER A 275 8.88 -3.68 -5.45
N GLY A 276 8.74 -2.74 -4.51
CA GLY A 276 9.03 -2.99 -3.09
C GLY A 276 8.07 -3.99 -2.46
N GLY A 277 6.79 -3.97 -2.86
CA GLY A 277 5.81 -4.97 -2.48
C GLY A 277 6.14 -6.36 -3.03
N ASN A 278 6.67 -6.43 -4.26
CA ASN A 278 7.19 -7.66 -4.84
C ASN A 278 8.35 -8.24 -4.01
N LEU A 279 9.35 -7.39 -3.70
CA LEU A 279 10.49 -7.81 -2.88
C LEU A 279 10.06 -8.24 -1.48
N ALA A 280 9.05 -7.59 -0.88
CA ALA A 280 8.50 -7.99 0.42
C ALA A 280 7.90 -9.40 0.38
N LEU A 281 7.12 -9.72 -0.65
CA LEU A 281 6.56 -11.05 -0.88
C LEU A 281 7.66 -12.10 -1.07
N ALA A 282 8.59 -11.85 -1.99
CA ALA A 282 9.69 -12.77 -2.30
C ALA A 282 10.60 -13.01 -1.07
N THR A 283 10.91 -11.95 -0.30
CA THR A 283 11.67 -12.05 0.95
C THR A 283 10.96 -12.94 1.97
N THR A 284 9.64 -12.75 2.14
CA THR A 284 8.84 -13.51 3.10
C THR A 284 8.82 -15.00 2.78
N LEU A 285 8.74 -15.37 1.49
CA LEU A 285 8.72 -16.75 1.03
C LEU A 285 10.12 -17.40 0.94
N SER A 286 11.20 -16.61 1.05
CA SER A 286 12.56 -17.16 1.02
C SER A 286 12.79 -18.14 2.17
N GLU A 287 13.64 -19.15 1.95
CA GLU A 287 13.97 -20.14 2.99
C GLU A 287 14.53 -19.51 4.26
N THR A 288 15.30 -18.43 4.12
CA THR A 288 15.92 -17.70 5.24
C THR A 288 14.91 -16.97 6.10
N CYS A 289 13.86 -16.38 5.51
CA CYS A 289 12.92 -15.49 6.21
C CYS A 289 11.58 -16.15 6.54
N ARG A 290 11.31 -17.32 5.97
CA ARG A 290 10.06 -18.06 6.20
C ARG A 290 9.79 -18.29 7.69
N GLY A 291 8.60 -17.92 8.14
CA GLY A 291 8.16 -18.04 9.54
C GLY A 291 8.76 -17.02 10.51
N LYS A 292 9.58 -16.07 10.04
CA LYS A 292 10.18 -15.00 10.87
C LYS A 292 9.43 -13.67 10.78
N ILE A 293 8.52 -13.54 9.82
CA ILE A 293 7.75 -12.33 9.52
C ILE A 293 6.31 -12.58 9.97
N GLU A 294 5.79 -11.70 10.83
CA GLU A 294 4.44 -11.79 11.39
C GLU A 294 3.37 -11.26 10.43
N SER A 295 3.69 -10.22 9.66
CA SER A 295 2.70 -9.60 8.77
C SER A 295 3.34 -8.92 7.57
N LEU A 296 2.50 -8.75 6.52
CA LEU A 296 2.84 -8.06 5.27
C LEU A 296 1.97 -6.82 5.09
N LEU A 297 2.60 -5.72 4.64
CA LEU A 297 1.93 -4.48 4.24
C LEU A 297 2.25 -4.17 2.78
N LEU A 298 1.31 -4.41 1.87
CA LEU A 298 1.55 -4.35 0.44
C LEU A 298 0.70 -3.25 -0.20
N PHE A 299 1.34 -2.34 -0.90
CA PHE A 299 0.68 -1.31 -1.70
C PHE A 299 0.85 -1.64 -3.17
N TYR A 300 -0.25 -1.94 -3.87
CA TYR A 300 -0.28 -2.28 -5.31
C TYR A 300 0.96 -3.05 -5.76
N PRO A 301 1.24 -4.22 -5.14
CA PRO A 301 2.48 -4.95 -5.40
C PRO A 301 2.55 -5.47 -6.83
N VAL A 302 3.75 -5.52 -7.41
CA VAL A 302 4.00 -6.33 -8.60
C VAL A 302 4.01 -7.79 -8.16
N THR A 303 3.10 -8.61 -8.67
CA THR A 303 3.08 -10.04 -8.38
C THR A 303 3.57 -10.88 -9.55
N LYS A 304 3.59 -10.31 -10.76
CA LYS A 304 4.16 -10.92 -11.98
C LYS A 304 4.98 -9.89 -12.74
N ALA A 305 6.23 -10.21 -13.03
CA ALA A 305 7.15 -9.31 -13.74
C ALA A 305 7.01 -9.41 -15.27
N PHE A 306 5.79 -9.57 -15.77
CA PHE A 306 5.44 -9.64 -17.20
C PHE A 306 3.98 -9.22 -17.41
N ASP A 307 3.63 -8.93 -18.67
CA ASP A 307 2.22 -8.75 -19.08
C ASP A 307 1.48 -10.08 -18.92
N ASP A 308 0.55 -10.13 -17.95
CA ASP A 308 -0.21 -11.34 -17.65
C ASP A 308 -1.56 -11.39 -18.40
N GLY A 309 -1.82 -10.44 -19.30
CA GLY A 309 -3.03 -10.34 -20.09
C GLY A 309 -4.28 -9.95 -19.29
N SER A 310 -4.12 -9.52 -18.04
CA SER A 310 -5.23 -9.12 -17.18
C SER A 310 -6.01 -7.93 -17.74
N GLU A 311 -7.25 -7.76 -17.29
CA GLU A 311 -8.10 -6.65 -17.72
C GLU A 311 -7.52 -5.30 -17.32
N SER A 312 -6.93 -5.18 -16.13
CA SER A 312 -6.28 -3.96 -15.68
C SER A 312 -5.08 -3.59 -16.53
N TRP A 313 -4.31 -4.58 -16.99
CA TRP A 313 -3.18 -4.34 -17.91
C TRP A 313 -3.67 -3.73 -19.23
N GLN A 314 -4.77 -4.23 -19.77
CA GLN A 314 -5.36 -3.72 -21.01
C GLN A 314 -6.02 -2.35 -20.84
N GLN A 315 -6.78 -2.14 -19.75
CA GLN A 315 -7.55 -0.91 -19.53
C GLN A 315 -6.70 0.26 -19.05
N TYR A 316 -5.69 0.00 -18.21
CA TYR A 316 -4.92 1.03 -17.52
C TYR A 316 -3.44 1.08 -17.93
N GLY A 317 -3.06 0.28 -18.91
CA GLY A 317 -1.69 0.24 -19.43
C GLY A 317 -1.24 1.49 -20.18
N LYS A 318 -2.09 2.53 -20.31
CA LYS A 318 -1.71 3.79 -20.96
C LYS A 318 -2.47 4.98 -20.37
N GLY A 319 -1.71 6.00 -19.92
CA GLY A 319 -2.28 7.28 -19.49
C GLY A 319 -2.82 7.30 -18.06
N PHE A 320 -2.49 6.28 -17.24
CA PHE A 320 -2.89 6.19 -15.83
C PHE A 320 -1.72 6.28 -14.85
N GLY A 321 -0.55 6.77 -15.32
CA GLY A 321 0.63 7.04 -14.50
C GLY A 321 1.71 5.98 -14.62
N LEU A 322 1.36 4.69 -14.59
CA LEU A 322 2.26 3.59 -14.90
C LEU A 322 1.86 2.96 -16.22
N ASP A 323 2.49 3.41 -17.31
CA ASP A 323 2.22 2.86 -18.65
C ASP A 323 2.87 1.48 -18.81
N ALA A 324 2.23 0.60 -19.62
CA ALA A 324 2.71 -0.76 -19.89
C ALA A 324 4.16 -0.77 -20.41
N GLU A 325 4.51 0.16 -21.30
CA GLU A 325 5.87 0.31 -21.83
C GLU A 325 6.92 0.54 -20.73
N ILE A 326 6.57 1.33 -19.69
CA ILE A 326 7.44 1.58 -18.54
C ILE A 326 7.57 0.30 -17.72
N MET A 327 6.44 -0.37 -17.47
CA MET A 327 6.44 -1.61 -16.68
C MET A 327 7.28 -2.71 -17.36
N GLU A 328 7.13 -2.86 -18.67
CA GLU A 328 7.96 -3.79 -19.45
C GLU A 328 9.45 -3.42 -19.43
N ALA A 329 9.79 -2.12 -19.46
CA ALA A 329 11.18 -1.68 -19.37
C ALA A 329 11.77 -2.01 -17.98
N PHE A 330 11.00 -1.82 -16.91
CA PHE A 330 11.39 -2.23 -15.56
C PHE A 330 11.60 -3.73 -15.45
N ASN A 331 10.65 -4.50 -15.93
CA ASN A 331 10.73 -5.96 -15.94
C ASN A 331 12.02 -6.42 -16.66
N ARG A 332 12.27 -5.94 -17.87
CA ARG A 332 13.48 -6.27 -18.63
C ARG A 332 14.78 -5.89 -17.91
N ALA A 333 14.82 -4.72 -17.27
CA ALA A 333 16.00 -4.28 -16.53
C ALA A 333 16.27 -5.18 -15.31
N TYR A 334 15.22 -5.56 -14.59
CA TYR A 334 15.33 -6.39 -13.38
C TYR A 334 15.66 -7.86 -13.72
N THR A 335 15.07 -8.40 -14.79
CA THR A 335 15.15 -9.84 -15.13
C THR A 335 16.16 -10.15 -16.24
N ILE A 336 17.06 -9.22 -16.58
CA ILE A 336 17.99 -9.32 -17.72
C ILE A 336 18.81 -10.64 -17.74
N ASN A 337 19.06 -11.23 -16.57
CA ASN A 337 19.82 -12.47 -16.42
C ASN A 337 18.97 -13.62 -15.83
N ALA A 338 17.65 -13.49 -15.81
CA ALA A 338 16.75 -14.42 -15.14
C ALA A 338 15.46 -14.64 -15.94
N ASP A 339 14.78 -15.74 -15.66
CA ASP A 339 13.45 -16.01 -16.17
C ASP A 339 12.42 -15.20 -15.36
N ASP A 340 11.69 -14.30 -16.01
CA ASP A 340 10.66 -13.46 -15.40
C ASP A 340 9.49 -14.30 -14.82
N ARG A 341 9.38 -15.58 -15.20
CA ARG A 341 8.41 -16.54 -14.67
C ARG A 341 8.92 -17.34 -13.47
N CYS A 342 10.15 -17.09 -13.03
CA CYS A 342 10.62 -17.62 -11.75
C CYS A 342 9.74 -17.14 -10.60
N SER A 343 9.25 -18.04 -9.74
CA SER A 343 8.35 -17.73 -8.62
C SER A 343 8.97 -16.78 -7.60
N ALA A 344 10.29 -16.72 -7.47
CA ALA A 344 10.97 -15.73 -6.64
C ALA A 344 10.95 -14.29 -7.22
N ILE A 345 10.64 -14.14 -8.51
CA ILE A 345 10.43 -12.86 -9.19
C ILE A 345 8.93 -12.60 -9.34
N SER A 346 8.21 -13.55 -9.90
CA SER A 346 6.77 -13.50 -10.15
C SER A 346 6.02 -14.34 -9.10
N VAL A 347 5.94 -13.81 -7.88
CA VAL A 347 5.36 -14.49 -6.70
C VAL A 347 3.92 -14.94 -6.94
N GLY A 348 3.17 -14.25 -7.80
CA GLY A 348 1.83 -14.67 -8.24
C GLY A 348 1.79 -15.96 -9.06
N LEU A 349 2.93 -16.62 -9.30
CA LEU A 349 3.06 -17.95 -9.90
C LEU A 349 3.43 -19.04 -8.88
N CYS A 350 3.60 -18.69 -7.61
CA CYS A 350 3.79 -19.68 -6.55
C CYS A 350 2.56 -20.59 -6.45
N SER A 351 2.77 -21.82 -5.97
CA SER A 351 1.69 -22.74 -5.68
C SER A 351 0.81 -22.25 -4.52
N ASP A 352 -0.43 -22.73 -4.43
CA ASP A 352 -1.32 -22.42 -3.32
C ASP A 352 -0.70 -22.80 -1.96
N GLU A 353 0.08 -23.91 -1.92
CA GLU A 353 0.79 -24.31 -0.70
C GLU A 353 1.85 -23.28 -0.29
N GLU A 354 2.58 -22.69 -1.23
CA GLU A 354 3.56 -21.64 -0.96
C GLU A 354 2.86 -20.34 -0.55
N LEU A 355 1.81 -19.94 -1.24
CA LEU A 355 1.05 -18.73 -0.92
C LEU A 355 0.35 -18.83 0.45
N ASN A 356 -0.13 -20.00 0.84
CA ASN A 356 -0.69 -20.26 2.17
C ASN A 356 0.33 -20.14 3.32
N MET A 357 1.64 -20.09 3.01
CA MET A 357 2.68 -19.81 4.01
C MET A 357 2.86 -18.31 4.28
N LEU A 358 2.23 -17.43 3.48
CA LEU A 358 2.28 -16.00 3.73
C LEU A 358 1.61 -15.68 5.07
N PRO A 359 2.18 -14.78 5.88
CA PRO A 359 1.58 -14.35 7.14
C PRO A 359 0.36 -13.46 6.88
N ARG A 360 -0.23 -12.93 7.94
CA ARG A 360 -1.30 -11.92 7.82
C ARG A 360 -0.88 -10.84 6.84
N THR A 361 -1.67 -10.63 5.81
CA THR A 361 -1.34 -9.69 4.73
C THR A 361 -2.42 -8.61 4.62
N LEU A 362 -2.00 -7.36 4.66
CA LEU A 362 -2.80 -6.23 4.22
C LEU A 362 -2.34 -5.84 2.81
N LEU A 363 -3.18 -6.07 1.81
CA LEU A 363 -2.94 -5.67 0.44
C LEU A 363 -3.88 -4.53 0.06
N ILE A 364 -3.31 -3.44 -0.43
CA ILE A 364 -4.02 -2.26 -0.91
C ILE A 364 -3.75 -2.14 -2.41
N ALA A 365 -4.78 -2.24 -3.22
CA ALA A 365 -4.73 -2.05 -4.66
C ALA A 365 -5.43 -0.75 -5.06
N ALA A 366 -4.90 -0.06 -6.07
CA ALA A 366 -5.56 1.09 -6.66
C ALA A 366 -6.52 0.62 -7.76
N GLU A 367 -7.68 1.26 -7.89
CA GLU A 367 -8.72 0.85 -8.84
C GLU A 367 -8.26 0.98 -10.30
N ARG A 368 -7.60 2.09 -10.63
CA ARG A 368 -7.14 2.42 -11.99
C ARG A 368 -5.63 2.25 -12.11
N ASP A 369 -5.17 1.05 -11.81
CA ASP A 369 -3.75 0.68 -11.84
C ASP A 369 -3.57 -0.56 -12.72
N ILE A 370 -2.55 -0.53 -13.55
CA ILE A 370 -2.15 -1.66 -14.38
C ILE A 370 -1.90 -2.93 -13.55
N LEU A 371 -1.44 -2.78 -12.29
CA LEU A 371 -1.13 -3.87 -11.36
C LEU A 371 -2.35 -4.35 -10.53
N ARG A 372 -3.52 -3.72 -10.70
CA ARG A 372 -4.71 -4.00 -9.89
C ARG A 372 -5.06 -5.48 -9.85
N ASP A 373 -5.24 -6.09 -11.01
CA ASP A 373 -5.73 -7.46 -11.10
C ASP A 373 -4.68 -8.48 -10.62
N GLN A 374 -3.41 -8.20 -10.83
CA GLN A 374 -2.32 -9.01 -10.26
C GLN A 374 -2.41 -9.05 -8.73
N GLY A 375 -2.60 -7.90 -8.09
CA GLY A 375 -2.73 -7.82 -6.64
C GLY A 375 -4.00 -8.49 -6.12
N LEU A 376 -5.12 -8.35 -6.84
CA LEU A 376 -6.39 -8.97 -6.46
C LEU A 376 -6.32 -10.50 -6.56
N ASN A 377 -5.74 -11.02 -7.64
CA ASN A 377 -5.57 -12.46 -7.85
C ASN A 377 -4.65 -13.10 -6.79
N LEU A 378 -3.69 -12.36 -6.25
CA LEU A 378 -2.87 -12.85 -5.13
C LEU A 378 -3.67 -12.94 -3.82
N ALA A 379 -4.70 -12.12 -3.65
CA ALA A 379 -5.50 -12.04 -2.43
C ALA A 379 -6.66 -13.04 -2.40
N GLU A 380 -6.99 -13.66 -3.52
CA GLU A 380 -8.01 -14.73 -3.68
C GLU A 380 -7.42 -16.09 -3.41
#